data_66e6a51294cd8b7be85d8b0264320fb1
#
_entry.id   66e6a51294cd8b7be85d8b0264320fb1
#
_cell.length_a   1.000
_cell.length_b   1.000
_cell.length_c   1.000
_cell.angle_alpha   90.00
_cell.angle_beta   90.00
_cell.angle_gamma   90.00
#
_symmetry.space_group_name_H-M   'P 1'
#
loop_
_entity.id
_entity.type
_entity.pdbx_description
1 polymer ?
#
loop_
_entity_poly.entity_id
_entity_poly.type
_entity_poly.pdbx_seq_one_letter_code
_entity_poly.pdbx_strand_id
1 'polypeptide(L)'
;VEESGSQAVLMASRALAALAEGPDDYAEVYGHLLRQAAEPVVLHWLGPMFDPALTGYWGSADLDAATETFLDVIAAHPDKVDGIKVSLLDARREVELRRRLPQGVRCYTGDDFHYPELIEGDEQGFSHALLGIFDPLAPLAAAAVRTLDTGDAAGFRALLDPTVELSRHLFGAPTRYYKTGVVFLAWLAGHQSHFTMVGGLQSARSLPHLARAYELADGLGLFPDPALAEARMRQLLVINGVS
;
A
#
# COMPACT_ATOMS: atom_id res chain seq x y z
N VAL A 1 -0.38 -1.25 20.84
CA VAL A 1 -0.19 -2.24 19.75
C VAL A 1 0.33 -3.54 20.36
N GLU A 2 1.50 -3.56 20.99
CA GLU A 2 2.11 -4.78 21.56
C GLU A 2 1.23 -5.45 22.63
N GLU A 3 0.61 -4.68 23.52
CA GLU A 3 -0.33 -5.19 24.54
C GLU A 3 -1.55 -5.94 23.93
N SER A 4 -1.89 -5.66 22.68
CA SER A 4 -2.95 -6.37 21.95
C SER A 4 -2.45 -7.63 21.21
N GLY A 5 -1.16 -7.96 21.33
CA GLY A 5 -0.53 -9.05 20.58
C GLY A 5 -0.35 -8.77 19.08
N SER A 6 -0.44 -7.51 18.67
CA SER A 6 -0.29 -7.10 17.27
C SER A 6 1.12 -6.60 17.00
N GLN A 7 1.62 -6.89 15.80
CA GLN A 7 2.90 -6.37 15.35
C GLN A 7 2.80 -4.89 14.98
N ALA A 8 3.79 -4.10 15.34
CA ALA A 8 3.82 -2.68 15.03
C ALA A 8 4.39 -2.42 13.63
N VAL A 9 3.78 -1.49 12.89
CA VAL A 9 4.34 -0.89 11.68
C VAL A 9 4.74 0.54 12.01
N LEU A 10 6.04 0.83 11.97
CA LEU A 10 6.57 2.19 12.18
C LEU A 10 6.41 2.99 10.89
N MET A 11 5.44 3.90 10.91
CA MET A 11 5.13 4.77 9.78
C MET A 11 6.15 5.91 9.66
N ALA A 12 6.38 6.38 8.42
CA ALA A 12 7.14 7.59 8.17
C ALA A 12 6.54 8.80 8.91
N SER A 13 7.39 9.60 9.55
CA SER A 13 7.01 10.75 10.37
C SER A 13 7.21 12.05 9.63
N ARG A 14 6.14 12.85 9.44
CA ARG A 14 6.24 14.22 8.90
C ARG A 14 7.08 15.13 9.80
N ALA A 15 7.02 14.93 11.11
CA ALA A 15 7.81 15.74 12.05
C ALA A 15 9.30 15.46 11.89
N LEU A 16 9.69 14.18 11.78
CA LEU A 16 11.07 13.80 11.51
C LEU A 16 11.52 14.32 10.14
N ALA A 17 10.73 14.15 9.09
CA ALA A 17 11.05 14.68 7.75
C ALA A 17 11.27 16.20 7.73
N ALA A 18 10.54 16.96 8.57
CA ALA A 18 10.64 18.41 8.64
C ALA A 18 11.81 18.92 9.48
N LEU A 19 12.32 18.12 10.42
CA LEU A 19 13.33 18.54 11.40
C LEU A 19 14.69 17.91 11.18
N ALA A 20 14.76 16.75 10.49
CA ALA A 20 16.01 16.07 10.23
C ALA A 20 16.91 16.90 9.30
N GLU A 21 18.18 17.05 9.69
CA GLU A 21 19.22 17.73 8.93
C GLU A 21 20.02 16.76 8.04
N GLY A 22 19.93 15.44 8.36
CA GLY A 22 20.66 14.43 7.59
C GLY A 22 20.35 12.99 8.03
N PRO A 23 21.10 12.01 7.47
CA PRO A 23 20.92 10.59 7.78
C PRO A 23 21.05 10.22 9.25
N ASP A 24 21.93 10.89 9.99
CA ASP A 24 22.21 10.60 11.40
C ASP A 24 20.97 10.81 12.29
N ASP A 25 20.14 11.79 11.97
CA ASP A 25 18.89 12.03 12.72
C ASP A 25 17.90 10.87 12.56
N TYR A 26 17.84 10.27 11.36
CA TYR A 26 17.04 9.08 11.13
C TYR A 26 17.60 7.89 11.91
N ALA A 27 18.92 7.68 11.89
CA ALA A 27 19.56 6.61 12.63
C ALA A 27 19.32 6.74 14.13
N GLU A 28 19.41 7.95 14.68
CA GLU A 28 19.17 8.23 16.11
C GLU A 28 17.71 7.95 16.49
N VAL A 29 16.74 8.53 15.75
CA VAL A 29 15.31 8.41 16.08
C VAL A 29 14.82 6.97 15.92
N TYR A 30 15.12 6.32 14.80
CA TYR A 30 14.73 4.94 14.59
C TYR A 30 15.44 4.00 15.57
N GLY A 31 16.72 4.22 15.84
CA GLY A 31 17.45 3.45 16.85
C GLY A 31 16.83 3.60 18.25
N HIS A 32 16.36 4.80 18.62
CA HIS A 32 15.65 5.00 19.89
C HIS A 32 14.33 4.23 19.92
N LEU A 33 13.52 4.29 18.86
CA LEU A 33 12.23 3.58 18.77
C LEU A 33 12.43 2.05 18.78
N LEU A 34 13.37 1.54 18.00
CA LEU A 34 13.65 0.11 17.88
C LEU A 34 14.13 -0.50 19.20
N ARG A 35 14.93 0.23 19.98
CA ARG A 35 15.34 -0.24 21.32
C ARG A 35 14.19 -0.35 22.31
N GLN A 36 13.12 0.44 22.14
CA GLN A 36 11.94 0.40 23.00
C GLN A 36 10.92 -0.66 22.58
N ALA A 37 10.92 -1.09 21.32
CA ALA A 37 10.02 -2.13 20.85
C ALA A 37 10.31 -3.47 21.57
N ALA A 38 9.28 -4.08 22.15
CA ALA A 38 9.38 -5.40 22.78
C ALA A 38 9.52 -6.49 21.71
N GLU A 39 8.76 -6.39 20.62
CA GLU A 39 8.75 -7.32 19.50
C GLU A 39 9.32 -6.68 18.24
N PRO A 40 9.85 -7.48 17.28
CA PRO A 40 10.31 -6.95 16.01
C PRO A 40 9.19 -6.24 15.23
N VAL A 41 9.53 -5.12 14.59
CA VAL A 41 8.57 -4.24 13.91
C VAL A 41 8.78 -4.26 12.39
N VAL A 42 7.78 -3.77 11.66
CA VAL A 42 7.90 -3.48 10.22
C VAL A 42 8.21 -1.99 10.05
N LEU A 43 9.27 -1.65 9.32
CA LEU A 43 9.58 -0.27 8.96
C LEU A 43 8.90 0.08 7.64
N HIS A 44 8.19 1.21 7.58
CA HIS A 44 7.49 1.62 6.36
C HIS A 44 8.17 2.80 5.67
N TRP A 45 8.69 2.57 4.47
CA TRP A 45 9.14 3.62 3.57
C TRP A 45 8.00 4.05 2.66
N LEU A 46 7.40 5.20 2.97
CA LEU A 46 6.30 5.80 2.22
C LEU A 46 6.83 6.90 1.30
N GLY A 47 6.55 6.78 0.00
CA GLY A 47 7.02 7.73 -1.00
C GLY A 47 6.23 9.06 -1.01
N PRO A 48 6.84 10.13 -1.57
CA PRO A 48 6.24 11.45 -1.61
C PRO A 48 4.97 11.55 -2.46
N MET A 49 4.69 10.57 -3.34
CA MET A 49 3.43 10.48 -4.08
C MET A 49 2.23 10.26 -3.15
N PHE A 50 2.43 9.59 -2.01
CA PHE A 50 1.41 9.43 -0.97
C PHE A 50 1.36 10.60 0.01
N ASP A 51 2.52 11.20 0.29
CA ASP A 51 2.63 12.34 1.19
C ASP A 51 3.83 13.23 0.81
N PRO A 52 3.58 14.37 0.15
CA PRO A 52 4.65 15.28 -0.27
C PRO A 52 5.54 15.81 0.87
N ALA A 53 5.05 15.80 2.12
CA ALA A 53 5.83 16.20 3.29
C ALA A 53 6.96 15.20 3.62
N LEU A 54 6.99 14.03 2.97
CA LEU A 54 8.03 13.01 3.13
C LEU A 54 9.11 13.06 2.03
N THR A 55 9.15 14.13 1.23
CA THR A 55 10.22 14.31 0.25
C THR A 55 11.57 14.38 0.97
N GLY A 56 12.53 13.57 0.51
CA GLY A 56 13.86 13.48 1.14
C GLY A 56 13.89 12.61 2.40
N TYR A 57 12.89 11.79 2.66
CA TYR A 57 12.89 10.86 3.79
C TYR A 57 14.13 9.94 3.73
N TRP A 58 14.66 9.59 4.87
CA TRP A 58 15.97 8.95 5.10
C TRP A 58 17.17 9.87 4.85
N GLY A 59 16.95 11.19 4.88
CA GLY A 59 18.01 12.22 4.87
C GLY A 59 18.51 12.59 3.48
N SER A 60 17.86 12.14 2.40
CA SER A 60 18.23 12.50 1.03
C SER A 60 17.05 12.46 0.05
N ALA A 61 17.02 13.42 -0.88
CA ALA A 61 16.14 13.37 -2.04
C ALA A 61 16.63 12.39 -3.12
N ASP A 62 17.93 12.06 -3.09
CA ASP A 62 18.51 10.96 -3.86
C ASP A 62 18.09 9.64 -3.22
N LEU A 63 17.30 8.85 -3.95
CA LEU A 63 16.79 7.57 -3.44
C LEU A 63 17.87 6.51 -3.25
N ASP A 64 19.01 6.60 -3.93
CA ASP A 64 20.11 5.67 -3.71
C ASP A 64 20.79 5.98 -2.37
N ALA A 65 21.09 7.24 -2.09
CA ALA A 65 21.60 7.66 -0.79
C ALA A 65 20.60 7.38 0.35
N ALA A 66 19.31 7.63 0.14
CA ALA A 66 18.26 7.30 1.09
C ALA A 66 18.17 5.79 1.37
N THR A 67 18.42 4.96 0.35
CA THR A 67 18.47 3.49 0.49
C THR A 67 19.61 3.05 1.39
N GLU A 68 20.81 3.64 1.28
CA GLU A 68 21.92 3.34 2.17
C GLU A 68 21.56 3.64 3.63
N THR A 69 21.03 4.84 3.92
CA THR A 69 20.59 5.20 5.27
C THR A 69 19.55 4.21 5.82
N PHE A 70 18.58 3.81 4.99
CA PHE A 70 17.55 2.85 5.40
C PHE A 70 18.14 1.49 5.74
N LEU A 71 19.05 0.98 4.91
CA LEU A 71 19.73 -0.29 5.15
C LEU A 71 20.65 -0.24 6.37
N ASP A 72 21.35 0.87 6.61
CA ASP A 72 22.20 1.05 7.78
C ASP A 72 21.37 1.02 9.08
N VAL A 73 20.20 1.63 9.10
CA VAL A 73 19.27 1.56 10.25
C VAL A 73 18.84 0.11 10.52
N ILE A 74 18.51 -0.65 9.48
CA ILE A 74 18.12 -2.06 9.60
C ILE A 74 19.31 -2.90 10.11
N ALA A 75 20.48 -2.72 9.52
CA ALA A 75 21.69 -3.48 9.88
C ALA A 75 22.15 -3.21 11.32
N ALA A 76 21.92 -1.99 11.83
CA ALA A 76 22.24 -1.65 13.22
C ALA A 76 21.29 -2.31 14.25
N HIS A 77 20.12 -2.81 13.83
CA HIS A 77 19.09 -3.37 14.70
C HIS A 77 18.45 -4.64 14.13
N PRO A 78 19.23 -5.67 13.75
CA PRO A 78 18.72 -6.83 12.99
C PRO A 78 17.66 -7.62 13.75
N ASP A 79 17.75 -7.69 15.09
CA ASP A 79 16.81 -8.42 15.95
C ASP A 79 15.50 -7.64 16.22
N LYS A 80 15.43 -6.39 15.77
CA LYS A 80 14.27 -5.49 16.00
C LYS A 80 13.46 -5.19 14.75
N VAL A 81 13.92 -5.65 13.60
CA VAL A 81 13.23 -5.42 12.32
C VAL A 81 12.79 -6.76 11.74
N ASP A 82 11.50 -7.06 11.79
CA ASP A 82 10.89 -8.22 11.14
C ASP A 82 10.88 -8.06 9.62
N GLY A 83 10.66 -6.84 9.16
CA GLY A 83 10.61 -6.55 7.74
C GLY A 83 10.47 -5.07 7.42
N ILE A 84 10.45 -4.82 6.13
CA ILE A 84 10.21 -3.48 5.58
C ILE A 84 8.96 -3.48 4.71
N LYS A 85 8.18 -2.40 4.75
CA LYS A 85 7.16 -2.13 3.75
C LYS A 85 7.64 -1.02 2.84
N VAL A 86 7.62 -1.27 1.52
CA VAL A 86 8.08 -0.31 0.50
C VAL A 86 6.89 0.19 -0.31
N SER A 87 6.62 1.49 -0.27
CA SER A 87 5.55 2.16 -1.01
C SER A 87 6.13 3.30 -1.85
N LEU A 88 7.01 2.94 -2.79
CA LEU A 88 7.65 3.88 -3.72
C LEU A 88 7.05 3.84 -5.12
N LEU A 89 6.20 2.85 -5.43
CA LEU A 89 5.62 2.59 -6.76
C LEU A 89 6.68 2.42 -7.85
N ASP A 90 7.80 1.80 -7.50
CA ASP A 90 8.93 1.47 -8.37
C ASP A 90 9.38 0.03 -8.09
N ALA A 91 8.90 -0.89 -8.92
CA ALA A 91 9.17 -2.33 -8.78
C ALA A 91 10.66 -2.66 -8.84
N ARG A 92 11.42 -1.99 -9.72
CA ARG A 92 12.86 -2.24 -9.85
C ARG A 92 13.58 -1.89 -8.55
N ARG A 93 13.28 -0.74 -7.98
CA ARG A 93 13.88 -0.29 -6.71
C ARG A 93 13.49 -1.20 -5.55
N GLU A 94 12.25 -1.67 -5.49
CA GLU A 94 11.82 -2.61 -4.45
C GLU A 94 12.59 -3.94 -4.56
N VAL A 95 12.75 -4.48 -5.78
CA VAL A 95 13.53 -5.71 -6.02
C VAL A 95 15.00 -5.53 -5.65
N GLU A 96 15.63 -4.41 -6.02
CA GLU A 96 17.02 -4.09 -5.67
C GLU A 96 17.20 -3.99 -4.15
N LEU A 97 16.28 -3.31 -3.46
CA LEU A 97 16.28 -3.17 -2.01
C LEU A 97 16.08 -4.52 -1.32
N ARG A 98 15.09 -5.32 -1.76
CA ARG A 98 14.79 -6.66 -1.24
C ARG A 98 16.04 -7.56 -1.25
N ARG A 99 16.83 -7.53 -2.32
CA ARG A 99 18.04 -8.34 -2.48
C ARG A 99 19.19 -7.94 -1.55
N ARG A 100 19.12 -6.75 -0.96
CA ARG A 100 20.13 -6.19 -0.06
C ARG A 100 19.74 -6.31 1.42
N LEU A 101 18.54 -6.79 1.73
CA LEU A 101 18.09 -6.96 3.11
C LEU A 101 18.92 -8.01 3.84
N PRO A 102 19.20 -7.81 5.14
CA PRO A 102 19.79 -8.84 5.98
C PRO A 102 18.95 -10.13 5.98
N GLN A 103 19.62 -11.26 6.19
CA GLN A 103 18.94 -12.55 6.29
C GLN A 103 17.84 -12.51 7.39
N GLY A 104 16.64 -12.96 7.06
CA GLY A 104 15.51 -13.00 7.97
C GLY A 104 14.62 -11.75 7.94
N VAL A 105 15.08 -10.63 7.38
CA VAL A 105 14.27 -9.42 7.20
C VAL A 105 13.43 -9.54 5.94
N ARG A 106 12.11 -9.47 6.08
CA ARG A 106 11.15 -9.60 4.97
C ARG A 106 10.97 -8.30 4.21
N CYS A 107 10.67 -8.41 2.91
CA CYS A 107 10.14 -7.29 2.13
C CYS A 107 8.62 -7.45 1.99
N TYR A 108 7.89 -6.41 2.34
CA TYR A 108 6.45 -6.29 2.10
C TYR A 108 6.22 -5.25 1.01
N THR A 109 5.61 -5.66 -0.11
CA THR A 109 5.26 -4.69 -1.14
C THR A 109 4.11 -3.80 -0.70
N GLY A 110 4.28 -2.51 -0.86
CA GLY A 110 3.25 -1.48 -0.83
C GLY A 110 3.06 -0.84 -2.20
N ASP A 111 3.51 -1.53 -3.26
CA ASP A 111 3.40 -1.08 -4.65
C ASP A 111 2.06 -1.51 -5.24
N ASP A 112 1.13 -0.57 -5.33
CA ASP A 112 -0.21 -0.79 -5.87
C ASP A 112 -0.23 -0.86 -7.43
N PHE A 113 0.91 -0.76 -8.12
CA PHE A 113 1.01 -0.80 -9.59
C PHE A 113 1.61 -2.08 -10.15
N HIS A 114 2.51 -2.73 -9.38
CA HIS A 114 3.31 -3.86 -9.84
C HIS A 114 3.23 -5.07 -8.89
N TYR A 115 2.25 -5.07 -7.97
CA TYR A 115 2.11 -6.08 -6.93
C TYR A 115 2.03 -7.52 -7.42
N PRO A 116 1.42 -7.87 -8.57
CA PRO A 116 1.42 -9.27 -8.99
C PRO A 116 2.82 -9.82 -9.24
N GLU A 117 3.68 -9.07 -9.92
CA GLU A 117 5.07 -9.49 -10.20
C GLU A 117 5.95 -9.48 -8.94
N LEU A 118 5.74 -8.51 -8.03
CA LEU A 118 6.51 -8.40 -6.80
C LEU A 118 6.18 -9.50 -5.80
N ILE A 119 4.90 -9.92 -5.74
CA ILE A 119 4.42 -11.00 -4.86
C ILE A 119 4.79 -12.37 -5.44
N GLU A 120 4.67 -12.59 -6.76
CA GLU A 120 5.15 -13.81 -7.40
C GLU A 120 6.65 -13.97 -7.20
N GLY A 121 7.39 -12.87 -7.36
CA GLY A 121 8.83 -12.83 -7.17
C GLY A 121 9.64 -13.38 -8.34
N ASP A 122 10.88 -13.71 -8.04
CA ASP A 122 11.85 -14.25 -8.96
C ASP A 122 12.71 -15.36 -8.28
N GLU A 123 13.72 -15.90 -8.98
CA GLU A 123 14.61 -16.94 -8.46
C GLU A 123 15.37 -16.53 -7.18
N GLN A 124 15.44 -15.23 -6.87
CA GLN A 124 16.16 -14.67 -5.73
C GLN A 124 15.23 -14.30 -4.55
N GLY A 125 13.90 -14.38 -4.72
CA GLY A 125 12.92 -14.12 -3.68
C GLY A 125 11.68 -13.38 -4.15
N PHE A 126 10.82 -13.06 -3.19
CA PHE A 126 9.52 -12.41 -3.41
C PHE A 126 9.24 -11.37 -2.33
N SER A 127 8.25 -10.51 -2.57
CA SER A 127 7.73 -9.58 -1.57
C SER A 127 6.41 -10.10 -1.00
N HIS A 128 6.27 -10.06 0.33
CA HIS A 128 4.99 -10.32 0.98
C HIS A 128 3.99 -9.20 0.66
N ALA A 129 2.71 -9.52 0.63
CA ALA A 129 1.65 -8.55 0.33
C ALA A 129 1.27 -7.72 1.56
N LEU A 130 1.40 -6.39 1.48
CA LEU A 130 0.91 -5.44 2.48
C LEU A 130 0.58 -4.10 1.79
N LEU A 131 -0.49 -4.07 0.99
CA LEU A 131 -0.79 -2.97 0.07
C LEU A 131 -2.26 -2.56 0.08
N GLY A 132 -2.50 -1.29 -0.30
CA GLY A 132 -3.81 -0.67 -0.17
C GLY A 132 -4.87 -1.18 -1.13
N ILE A 133 -4.47 -1.64 -2.34
CA ILE A 133 -5.46 -2.18 -3.28
C ILE A 133 -6.11 -3.49 -2.78
N PHE A 134 -5.47 -4.22 -1.88
CA PHE A 134 -6.06 -5.44 -1.35
C PHE A 134 -7.31 -5.20 -0.48
N ASP A 135 -7.55 -3.97 0.00
CA ASP A 135 -8.78 -3.65 0.71
C ASP A 135 -10.04 -3.95 -0.14
N PRO A 136 -10.22 -3.37 -1.35
CA PRO A 136 -11.38 -3.69 -2.18
C PRO A 136 -11.29 -5.06 -2.87
N LEU A 137 -10.11 -5.68 -2.92
CA LEU A 137 -9.88 -6.96 -3.58
C LEU A 137 -9.80 -8.14 -2.61
N ALA A 138 -10.05 -7.97 -1.32
CA ALA A 138 -9.68 -8.92 -0.28
C ALA A 138 -10.04 -10.39 -0.55
N PRO A 139 -11.27 -10.75 -1.00
CA PRO A 139 -11.60 -12.14 -1.30
C PRO A 139 -10.80 -12.70 -2.48
N LEU A 140 -10.61 -11.90 -3.54
CA LEU A 140 -9.89 -12.29 -4.74
C LEU A 140 -8.39 -12.39 -4.47
N ALA A 141 -7.83 -11.42 -3.75
CA ALA A 141 -6.43 -11.43 -3.32
C ALA A 141 -6.11 -12.64 -2.43
N ALA A 142 -6.98 -12.96 -1.48
CA ALA A 142 -6.83 -14.15 -0.64
C ALA A 142 -6.91 -15.46 -1.45
N ALA A 143 -7.75 -15.52 -2.48
CA ALA A 143 -7.81 -16.66 -3.39
C ALA A 143 -6.51 -16.78 -4.20
N ALA A 144 -6.02 -15.67 -4.75
CA ALA A 144 -4.79 -15.64 -5.53
C ALA A 144 -3.55 -16.05 -4.71
N VAL A 145 -3.37 -15.50 -3.52
CA VAL A 145 -2.22 -15.87 -2.66
C VAL A 145 -2.23 -17.37 -2.33
N ARG A 146 -3.41 -17.97 -2.11
CA ARG A 146 -3.52 -19.43 -1.88
C ARG A 146 -3.07 -20.28 -3.08
N THR A 147 -3.17 -19.76 -4.33
CA THR A 147 -2.63 -20.51 -5.48
C THR A 147 -1.11 -20.57 -5.46
N LEU A 148 -0.43 -19.53 -4.97
CA LEU A 148 1.03 -19.56 -4.77
C LEU A 148 1.45 -20.58 -3.71
N ASP A 149 0.68 -20.73 -2.64
CA ASP A 149 0.95 -21.76 -1.60
C ASP A 149 0.93 -23.17 -2.17
N THR A 150 0.22 -23.39 -3.27
CA THR A 150 0.16 -24.68 -4.00
C THR A 150 1.10 -24.73 -5.22
N GLY A 151 1.89 -23.70 -5.45
CA GLY A 151 2.84 -23.61 -6.58
C GLY A 151 2.18 -23.26 -7.93
N ASP A 152 0.92 -22.81 -7.94
CA ASP A 152 0.20 -22.41 -9.16
C ASP A 152 0.38 -20.90 -9.43
N ALA A 153 1.56 -20.53 -9.95
CA ALA A 153 1.83 -19.15 -10.35
C ALA A 153 0.93 -18.67 -11.50
N ALA A 154 0.56 -19.55 -12.41
CA ALA A 154 -0.33 -19.21 -13.52
C ALA A 154 -1.74 -18.84 -13.01
N GLY A 155 -2.29 -19.61 -12.08
CA GLY A 155 -3.55 -19.32 -11.41
C GLY A 155 -3.50 -18.01 -10.61
N PHE A 156 -2.39 -17.76 -9.92
CA PHE A 156 -2.15 -16.49 -9.23
C PHE A 156 -2.23 -15.29 -10.19
N ARG A 157 -1.49 -15.35 -11.30
CA ARG A 157 -1.48 -14.28 -12.32
C ARG A 157 -2.85 -14.10 -12.97
N ALA A 158 -3.53 -15.19 -13.29
CA ALA A 158 -4.87 -15.15 -13.88
C ALA A 158 -5.90 -14.42 -12.98
N LEU A 159 -5.72 -14.49 -11.65
CA LEU A 159 -6.58 -13.81 -10.69
C LEU A 159 -6.18 -12.33 -10.49
N LEU A 160 -4.88 -12.01 -10.38
CA LEU A 160 -4.44 -10.66 -10.01
C LEU A 160 -4.13 -9.73 -11.19
N ASP A 161 -3.61 -10.22 -12.31
CA ASP A 161 -3.28 -9.34 -13.44
C ASP A 161 -4.48 -8.51 -13.94
N PRO A 162 -5.71 -9.06 -14.04
CA PRO A 162 -6.88 -8.27 -14.43
C PRO A 162 -7.20 -7.12 -13.48
N THR A 163 -6.76 -7.17 -12.22
CA THR A 163 -7.06 -6.15 -11.20
C THR A 163 -6.13 -4.93 -11.27
N VAL A 164 -5.03 -5.04 -12.00
CA VAL A 164 -4.01 -3.97 -12.09
C VAL A 164 -4.56 -2.69 -12.69
N GLU A 165 -5.48 -2.78 -13.65
CA GLU A 165 -6.10 -1.59 -14.25
C GLU A 165 -6.92 -0.82 -13.21
N LEU A 166 -7.73 -1.51 -12.40
CA LEU A 166 -8.46 -0.89 -11.29
C LEU A 166 -7.50 -0.24 -10.28
N SER A 167 -6.44 -0.94 -9.92
CA SER A 167 -5.44 -0.42 -8.99
C SER A 167 -4.80 0.86 -9.52
N ARG A 168 -4.29 0.85 -10.74
CA ARG A 168 -3.68 2.02 -11.37
C ARG A 168 -4.64 3.20 -11.49
N HIS A 169 -5.94 2.92 -11.70
CA HIS A 169 -6.97 3.94 -11.71
C HIS A 169 -7.17 4.57 -10.33
N LEU A 170 -7.33 3.77 -9.28
CA LEU A 170 -7.56 4.25 -7.91
C LEU A 170 -6.34 5.02 -7.35
N PHE A 171 -5.14 4.48 -7.58
CA PHE A 171 -3.87 5.04 -7.09
C PHE A 171 -3.22 6.04 -8.06
N GLY A 172 -3.86 6.34 -9.20
CA GLY A 172 -3.42 7.39 -10.12
C GLY A 172 -3.27 8.74 -9.43
N ALA A 173 -2.40 9.60 -9.98
CA ALA A 173 -2.11 10.90 -9.38
C ALA A 173 -3.36 11.80 -9.25
N PRO A 174 -3.47 12.56 -8.16
CA PRO A 174 -2.64 12.62 -6.96
C PRO A 174 -2.85 11.40 -6.06
N THR A 175 -1.84 10.52 -5.95
CA THR A 175 -1.93 9.21 -5.31
C THR A 175 -2.46 9.26 -3.87
N ARG A 176 -2.14 10.33 -3.13
CA ARG A 176 -2.61 10.54 -1.75
C ARG A 176 -4.13 10.47 -1.56
N TYR A 177 -4.90 10.59 -2.64
CA TYR A 177 -6.37 10.52 -2.61
C TYR A 177 -6.94 9.14 -2.97
N TYR A 178 -6.11 8.11 -3.07
CA TYR A 178 -6.55 6.74 -3.39
C TYR A 178 -7.65 6.22 -2.45
N LYS A 179 -7.60 6.61 -1.17
CA LYS A 179 -8.60 6.21 -0.17
C LYS A 179 -10.02 6.62 -0.54
N THR A 180 -10.19 7.70 -1.31
CA THR A 180 -11.52 8.09 -1.81
C THR A 180 -12.12 6.99 -2.68
N GLY A 181 -11.34 6.40 -3.58
CA GLY A 181 -11.79 5.27 -4.39
C GLY A 181 -12.03 4.00 -3.57
N VAL A 182 -11.14 3.68 -2.62
CA VAL A 182 -11.30 2.52 -1.73
C VAL A 182 -12.59 2.61 -0.91
N VAL A 183 -12.83 3.76 -0.26
CA VAL A 183 -14.05 4.00 0.54
C VAL A 183 -15.31 4.01 -0.33
N PHE A 184 -15.20 4.54 -1.55
CA PHE A 184 -16.30 4.49 -2.52
C PHE A 184 -16.68 3.06 -2.89
N LEU A 185 -15.71 2.20 -3.22
CA LEU A 185 -15.96 0.79 -3.52
C LEU A 185 -16.51 0.05 -2.29
N ALA A 186 -16.00 0.32 -1.09
CA ALA A 186 -16.53 -0.26 0.15
C ALA A 186 -18.01 0.13 0.39
N TRP A 187 -18.38 1.37 0.06
CA TRP A 187 -19.77 1.79 0.11
C TRP A 187 -20.60 1.06 -0.94
N LEU A 188 -20.16 0.98 -2.18
CA LEU A 188 -20.87 0.25 -3.24
C LEU A 188 -21.07 -1.23 -2.89
N ALA A 189 -20.05 -1.86 -2.35
CA ALA A 189 -20.08 -3.28 -1.93
C ALA A 189 -20.95 -3.55 -0.68
N GLY A 190 -21.50 -2.52 -0.04
CA GLY A 190 -22.35 -2.69 1.15
C GLY A 190 -21.59 -2.82 2.47
N HIS A 191 -20.26 -2.70 2.48
CA HIS A 191 -19.46 -2.79 3.70
C HIS A 191 -19.66 -1.60 4.65
N GLN A 192 -20.18 -0.47 4.13
CA GLN A 192 -20.58 0.68 4.94
C GLN A 192 -21.84 1.34 4.40
N SER A 193 -22.57 2.04 5.28
CA SER A 193 -23.88 2.63 4.97
C SER A 193 -23.82 3.95 4.20
N HIS A 194 -22.67 4.62 4.18
CA HIS A 194 -22.50 5.96 3.60
C HIS A 194 -21.15 6.10 2.89
N PHE A 195 -21.08 7.09 2.00
CA PHE A 195 -19.83 7.53 1.34
C PHE A 195 -19.40 8.88 1.93
N THR A 196 -19.11 8.91 3.22
CA THR A 196 -18.63 10.11 3.92
C THR A 196 -17.24 9.83 4.49
N MET A 197 -16.33 10.76 4.30
CA MET A 197 -14.93 10.65 4.77
C MET A 197 -14.56 11.83 5.65
N VAL A 198 -13.65 11.58 6.59
CA VAL A 198 -13.07 12.62 7.44
C VAL A 198 -12.46 13.72 6.57
N GLY A 199 -12.68 14.98 6.94
CA GLY A 199 -12.19 16.14 6.19
C GLY A 199 -12.84 16.37 4.82
N GLY A 200 -13.99 15.71 4.53
CA GLY A 200 -14.69 15.87 3.24
C GLY A 200 -13.97 15.20 2.07
N LEU A 201 -13.08 14.26 2.34
CA LEU A 201 -12.23 13.62 1.31
C LEU A 201 -13.01 12.74 0.32
N GLN A 202 -14.30 12.45 0.54
CA GLN A 202 -15.16 11.86 -0.47
C GLN A 202 -15.24 12.71 -1.76
N SER A 203 -14.95 14.01 -1.68
CA SER A 203 -14.91 14.93 -2.82
C SER A 203 -13.53 15.05 -3.48
N ALA A 204 -12.53 14.29 -3.04
CA ALA A 204 -11.16 14.39 -3.56
C ALA A 204 -10.96 13.72 -4.93
N ARG A 205 -11.97 13.03 -5.44
CA ARG A 205 -12.01 12.47 -6.80
C ARG A 205 -13.28 12.92 -7.52
N SER A 206 -13.15 13.14 -8.82
CA SER A 206 -14.27 13.58 -9.65
C SER A 206 -15.30 12.46 -9.89
N LEU A 207 -16.53 12.84 -10.23
CA LEU A 207 -17.58 11.88 -10.58
C LEU A 207 -17.16 10.94 -11.75
N PRO A 208 -16.54 11.42 -12.85
CA PRO A 208 -16.03 10.51 -13.89
C PRO A 208 -14.99 9.51 -13.38
N HIS A 209 -14.13 9.91 -12.44
CA HIS A 209 -13.18 8.98 -11.81
C HIS A 209 -13.90 7.90 -11.01
N LEU A 210 -14.93 8.27 -10.23
CA LEU A 210 -15.71 7.31 -9.46
C LEU A 210 -16.55 6.39 -10.38
N ALA A 211 -17.11 6.90 -11.46
CA ALA A 211 -17.83 6.11 -12.46
C ALA A 211 -16.90 5.05 -13.10
N ARG A 212 -15.70 5.45 -13.49
CA ARG A 212 -14.71 4.51 -14.03
C ARG A 212 -14.29 3.46 -13.01
N ALA A 213 -14.11 3.83 -11.75
CA ALA A 213 -13.81 2.88 -10.67
C ALA A 213 -14.94 1.84 -10.51
N TYR A 214 -16.21 2.27 -10.58
CA TYR A 214 -17.35 1.37 -10.58
C TYR A 214 -17.34 0.39 -11.75
N GLU A 215 -17.15 0.87 -13.00
CA GLU A 215 -17.09 0.02 -14.19
C GLU A 215 -16.01 -1.05 -14.10
N LEU A 216 -14.81 -0.67 -13.65
CA LEU A 216 -13.70 -1.59 -13.50
C LEU A 216 -13.97 -2.64 -12.41
N ALA A 217 -14.52 -2.23 -11.28
CA ALA A 217 -14.84 -3.13 -10.18
C ALA A 217 -15.98 -4.09 -10.53
N ASP A 218 -17.01 -3.61 -11.23
CA ASP A 218 -18.14 -4.41 -11.71
C ASP A 218 -17.67 -5.46 -12.73
N GLY A 219 -16.84 -5.04 -13.69
CA GLY A 219 -16.24 -5.94 -14.68
C GLY A 219 -15.38 -7.05 -14.08
N LEU A 220 -14.84 -6.84 -12.89
CA LEU A 220 -14.09 -7.83 -12.10
C LEU A 220 -14.98 -8.68 -11.17
N GLY A 221 -16.29 -8.40 -11.10
CA GLY A 221 -17.22 -9.11 -10.22
C GLY A 221 -16.94 -8.88 -8.74
N LEU A 222 -16.46 -7.70 -8.34
CA LEU A 222 -16.07 -7.40 -6.95
C LEU A 222 -17.24 -7.11 -6.01
N PHE A 223 -18.44 -6.86 -6.55
CA PHE A 223 -19.59 -6.52 -5.72
C PHE A 223 -20.35 -7.77 -5.26
N PRO A 224 -20.45 -8.04 -3.94
CA PRO A 224 -21.24 -9.16 -3.42
C PRO A 224 -22.72 -9.06 -3.78
N ASP A 225 -23.24 -7.83 -3.91
CA ASP A 225 -24.59 -7.49 -4.38
C ASP A 225 -24.48 -6.45 -5.51
N PRO A 226 -24.43 -6.90 -6.79
CA PRO A 226 -24.35 -5.99 -7.93
C PRO A 226 -25.55 -5.05 -8.06
N ALA A 227 -26.76 -5.49 -7.64
CA ALA A 227 -27.95 -4.64 -7.70
C ALA A 227 -27.88 -3.48 -6.69
N LEU A 228 -27.33 -3.72 -5.49
CA LEU A 228 -27.06 -2.67 -4.51
C LEU A 228 -26.02 -1.69 -5.03
N ALA A 229 -24.93 -2.19 -5.63
CA ALA A 229 -23.86 -1.36 -6.17
C ALA A 229 -24.38 -0.44 -7.28
N GLU A 230 -25.17 -0.99 -8.21
CA GLU A 230 -25.81 -0.24 -9.29
C GLU A 230 -26.77 0.83 -8.74
N ALA A 231 -27.62 0.47 -7.79
CA ALA A 231 -28.58 1.41 -7.18
C ALA A 231 -27.84 2.58 -6.50
N ARG A 232 -26.76 2.32 -5.78
CA ARG A 232 -25.92 3.35 -5.14
C ARG A 232 -25.20 4.23 -6.15
N MET A 233 -24.66 3.62 -7.23
CA MET A 233 -24.04 4.39 -8.31
C MET A 233 -25.05 5.29 -9.00
N ARG A 234 -26.27 4.81 -9.33
CA ARG A 234 -27.36 5.63 -9.88
C ARG A 234 -27.73 6.78 -8.95
N GLN A 235 -27.84 6.52 -7.65
CA GLN A 235 -28.10 7.57 -6.66
C GLN A 235 -27.03 8.66 -6.68
N LEU A 236 -25.75 8.28 -6.76
CA LEU A 236 -24.64 9.22 -6.85
C LEU A 236 -24.72 10.06 -8.13
N LEU A 237 -25.05 9.47 -9.28
CA LEU A 237 -25.24 10.18 -10.54
C LEU A 237 -26.37 11.21 -10.43
N VAL A 238 -27.55 10.81 -9.92
CA VAL A 238 -28.73 11.68 -9.79
C VAL A 238 -28.45 12.89 -8.90
N ILE A 239 -27.83 12.71 -7.73
CA ILE A 239 -27.50 13.85 -6.84
C ILE A 239 -26.45 14.79 -7.43
N ASN A 240 -25.69 14.35 -8.44
CA ASN A 240 -24.75 15.17 -9.20
C ASN A 240 -25.36 15.70 -10.53
N GLY A 241 -26.65 15.57 -10.75
CA GLY A 241 -27.37 16.13 -11.90
C GLY A 241 -27.22 15.31 -13.19
N VAL A 242 -26.81 14.05 -13.09
CA VAL A 242 -26.73 13.12 -14.23
C VAL A 242 -27.95 12.19 -14.18
N SER A 243 -28.78 12.23 -15.21
CA SER A 243 -30.01 11.42 -15.33
C SER A 243 -29.81 10.24 -16.28
#